data_03fe4678e029507e158b90023a87e213
#
_entry.id   03fe4678e029507e158b90023a87e213
#
_cell.length_a   1.000
_cell.length_b   1.000
_cell.length_c   1.000
_cell.angle_alpha   90.00
_cell.angle_beta   90.00
_cell.angle_gamma   90.00
#
_symmetry.space_group_name_H-M   'P 1'
#
loop_
_entity.id
_entity.type
_entity.pdbx_description
1 polymer ?
#
loop_
_entity_poly.entity_id
_entity_poly.type
_entity_poly.pdbx_seq_one_letter_code
_entity_poly.pdbx_strand_id
1 'polypeptide(L)' 'MDPLGELAASLEDRINALPERRRKMMRLRFGLADGRNWDLREIAREFDTDRAEVRKVESELFDD' A
#
# COMPACT_ATOMS: atom_id res chain seq x y z
N MET A 1 20.17 15.54 5.78
CA MET A 1 18.86 14.88 5.66
C MET A 1 18.93 13.85 4.55
N ASP A 2 18.49 12.65 4.82
CA ASP A 2 18.53 11.53 3.87
C ASP A 2 17.28 11.54 2.99
N PRO A 3 17.40 11.85 1.69
CA PRO A 3 16.22 11.87 0.81
C PRO A 3 15.50 10.52 0.72
N LEU A 4 16.24 9.42 0.79
CA LEU A 4 15.64 8.09 0.71
C LEU A 4 14.89 7.74 1.99
N GLY A 5 15.42 8.12 3.14
CA GLY A 5 14.74 7.94 4.41
C GLY A 5 13.50 8.79 4.51
N GLU A 6 13.57 10.00 4.00
CA GLU A 6 12.43 10.91 3.99
C GLU A 6 11.30 10.40 3.09
N LEU A 7 11.65 9.84 1.93
CA LEU A 7 10.67 9.23 1.03
C LEU A 7 10.00 8.02 1.65
N ALA A 8 10.76 7.17 2.32
CA ALA A 8 10.23 5.98 2.97
C ALA A 8 9.26 6.38 4.10
N ALA A 9 9.63 7.37 4.89
CA ALA A 9 8.78 7.87 5.96
C ALA A 9 7.48 8.45 5.40
N SER A 10 7.55 9.21 4.30
CA SER A 10 6.36 9.77 3.65
C SER A 10 5.41 8.69 3.16
N LEU A 11 5.95 7.61 2.58
CA LEU A 11 5.12 6.51 2.10
C LEU A 11 4.43 5.81 3.26
N GLU A 12 5.16 5.50 4.33
CA GLU A 12 4.57 4.89 5.52
C GLU A 12 3.50 5.77 6.13
N ASP A 13 3.76 7.07 6.22
CA ASP A 13 2.80 8.02 6.76
C ASP A 13 1.51 8.05 5.93
N ARG A 14 1.64 8.02 4.61
CA ARG A 14 0.50 7.99 3.71
C ARG A 14 -0.31 6.70 3.88
N ILE A 15 0.37 5.58 4.00
CA ILE A 15 -0.29 4.30 4.20
C ILE A 15 -1.03 4.29 5.54
N ASN A 16 -0.38 4.77 6.59
CA ASN A 16 -0.98 4.79 7.93
C ASN A 16 -2.18 5.72 8.03
N ALA A 17 -2.30 6.68 7.14
CA ALA A 17 -3.44 7.60 7.09
C ALA A 17 -4.66 7.01 6.39
N LEU A 18 -4.52 5.87 5.72
CA LEU A 18 -5.62 5.23 5.02
C LEU A 18 -6.59 4.54 6.00
N PRO A 19 -7.85 4.37 5.60
CA PRO A 19 -8.78 3.53 6.35
C PRO A 19 -8.23 2.12 6.52
N GLU A 20 -8.65 1.41 7.54
CA GLU A 20 -8.08 0.11 7.94
C GLU A 20 -7.93 -0.87 6.77
N ARG A 21 -8.97 -1.07 5.99
CA ARG A 21 -8.94 -2.02 4.87
C ARG A 21 -7.88 -1.64 3.83
N ARG A 22 -7.87 -0.38 3.43
CA ARG A 22 -6.91 0.12 2.44
C ARG A 22 -5.48 0.11 2.98
N ARG A 23 -5.33 0.45 4.24
CA ARG A 23 -4.04 0.42 4.91
C ARG A 23 -3.45 -0.99 4.89
N LYS A 24 -4.26 -2.00 5.21
CA LYS A 24 -3.81 -3.40 5.18
C LYS A 24 -3.39 -3.83 3.78
N MET A 25 -4.14 -3.43 2.76
CA MET A 25 -3.80 -3.72 1.38
C MET A 25 -2.42 -3.18 1.01
N MET A 26 -2.16 -1.93 1.35
CA MET A 26 -0.91 -1.28 0.99
C MET A 26 0.26 -1.78 1.83
N ARG A 27 0.03 -2.15 3.07
CA ARG A 27 1.08 -2.75 3.89
C ARG A 27 1.54 -4.08 3.29
N LEU A 28 0.63 -4.86 2.75
CA LEU A 28 0.98 -6.11 2.04
C LEU A 28 1.72 -5.80 0.74
N ARG A 29 1.26 -4.81 0.01
CA ARG A 29 1.83 -4.43 -1.28
C ARG A 29 3.29 -3.99 -1.16
N PHE A 30 3.62 -3.23 -0.11
CA PHE A 30 4.94 -2.65 0.06
C PHE A 30 5.82 -3.40 1.08
N GLY A 31 5.40 -4.60 1.45
CA GLY A 31 6.22 -5.46 2.31
C GLY A 31 6.29 -5.04 3.77
N LEU A 32 5.36 -4.21 4.22
CA LEU A 32 5.36 -3.72 5.60
C LEU A 32 4.66 -4.68 6.57
N ALA A 33 3.89 -5.63 6.06
CA ALA A 33 3.15 -6.57 6.90
C ALA A 33 3.96 -7.83 7.19
N ASP A 34 4.47 -8.50 6.15
CA ASP A 34 5.18 -9.77 6.30
C ASP A 34 6.54 -9.81 5.60
N GLY A 35 7.02 -8.65 5.13
CA GLY A 35 8.31 -8.55 4.45
C GLY A 35 8.28 -8.96 2.99
N ARG A 36 7.13 -9.42 2.49
CA ARG A 36 6.94 -9.82 1.10
C ARG A 36 6.07 -8.80 0.38
N ASN A 37 6.48 -8.44 -0.84
CA ASN A 37 5.71 -7.53 -1.67
C ASN A 37 4.65 -8.32 -2.44
N TRP A 38 3.41 -8.24 -1.99
CA TRP A 38 2.29 -8.93 -2.64
C TRP A 38 1.95 -8.24 -3.95
N ASP A 39 1.57 -9.01 -4.98
CA ASP A 39 1.09 -8.42 -6.21
C ASP A 39 -0.40 -8.05 -6.08
N LEU A 40 -0.88 -7.27 -7.06
CA LEU A 40 -2.26 -6.76 -7.00
C LEU A 40 -3.30 -7.88 -7.00
N ARG A 41 -3.03 -8.96 -7.72
CA ARG A 41 -3.95 -10.09 -7.81
C ARG A 41 -4.05 -10.83 -6.48
N GLU A 42 -2.92 -11.04 -5.82
CA GLU A 42 -2.90 -11.69 -4.51
C GLU A 42 -3.69 -10.91 -3.48
N ILE A 43 -3.48 -9.59 -3.45
CA ILE A 43 -4.19 -8.71 -2.52
C ILE A 43 -5.68 -8.71 -2.83
N ALA A 44 -6.05 -8.61 -4.11
CA ALA A 44 -7.45 -8.63 -4.51
C ALA A 44 -8.16 -9.90 -4.05
N ARG A 45 -7.48 -11.04 -4.17
CA ARG A 45 -8.03 -12.32 -3.74
C ARG A 45 -8.22 -12.36 -2.22
N GLU A 46 -7.23 -11.87 -1.49
CA GLU A 46 -7.27 -11.86 -0.03
C GLU A 46 -8.39 -10.99 0.51
N PHE A 47 -8.68 -9.88 -0.15
CA PHE A 47 -9.70 -8.93 0.28
C PHE A 47 -11.03 -9.08 -0.46
N ASP A 48 -11.18 -10.16 -1.22
CA ASP A 48 -12.42 -10.48 -1.96
C ASP A 48 -12.85 -9.31 -2.85
N THR A 49 -11.92 -8.82 -3.64
CA THR A 49 -12.15 -7.71 -4.55
C THR A 49 -11.42 -7.97 -5.86
N ASP A 50 -11.33 -6.99 -6.74
CA ASP A 50 -10.63 -7.13 -8.01
C ASP A 50 -9.33 -6.33 -8.02
N ARG A 51 -8.48 -6.63 -8.99
CA ARG A 51 -7.19 -6.01 -9.15
C ARG A 51 -7.30 -4.50 -9.41
N ALA A 52 -8.35 -4.09 -10.11
CA ALA A 52 -8.55 -2.69 -10.43
C ALA A 52 -8.78 -1.85 -9.18
N GLU A 53 -9.51 -2.38 -8.19
CA GLU A 53 -9.74 -1.67 -6.94
C GLU A 53 -8.44 -1.50 -6.16
N VAL A 54 -7.62 -2.56 -6.07
CA VAL A 54 -6.34 -2.49 -5.36
C VAL A 54 -5.41 -1.48 -6.05
N ARG A 55 -5.40 -1.50 -7.38
CA ARG A 55 -4.61 -0.56 -8.17
C ARG A 55 -5.05 0.89 -7.93
N LYS A 56 -6.36 1.09 -7.79
CA LYS A 56 -6.91 2.41 -7.48
C LYS A 56 -6.40 2.92 -6.13
N VAL A 57 -6.40 2.05 -5.12
CA VAL A 57 -5.90 2.42 -3.80
C VAL A 57 -4.42 2.80 -3.88
N GLU A 58 -3.63 2.00 -4.61
CA GLU A 58 -2.22 2.30 -4.79
C GLU A 58 -2.01 3.65 -5.49
N SER A 59 -2.80 3.93 -6.52
CA SER A 59 -2.72 5.21 -7.23
C SER A 59 -3.02 6.38 -6.32
N GLU A 60 -3.98 6.22 -5.42
CA GLU A 60 -4.35 7.28 -4.48
C GLU A 60 -3.22 7.64 -3.52
N LEU A 61 -2.35 6.68 -3.21
CA LEU A 61 -1.18 6.94 -2.36
C LEU A 61 -0.21 7.94 -2.99
N PHE A 62 -0.10 7.91 -4.31
CA PHE A 62 0.86 8.74 -5.04
C PHE A 62 0.21 9.94 -5.72
N ASP A 63 -1.07 10.14 -5.47
CA ASP A 63 -1.84 11.24 -6.03
C ASP A 63 -1.81 12.40 -5.04
N ASP A 64 -1.43 13.56 -5.52
CA ASP A 64 -1.35 14.76 -4.68
C ASP A 64 -2.69 15.50 -4.63
#